data_89bfdff95abac7d50cea12b3079054d1
#
_entry.id   89bfdff95abac7d50cea12b3079054d1
#
_cell.length_a   1.000
_cell.length_b   1.000
_cell.length_c   1.000
_cell.angle_alpha   90.00
_cell.angle_beta   90.00
_cell.angle_gamma   90.00
#
_symmetry.space_group_name_H-M   'P 1'
#
loop_
_entity.id
_entity.type
_entity.pdbx_description
1 polymer ?
#
loop_
_entity_poly.entity_id
_entity_poly.type
_entity_poly.pdbx_seq_one_letter_code
_entity_poly.pdbx_strand_id
1 'polypeptide(L)'
;MEAVEECFCHIPVMEEEVDEYLAQKMEQVPEDTNYELQFSVQSNLLFQNAYAFVESSNAEVLDIPHVVQAMLLLPESWACYFLKKHLKERIPDFISQLVVIYGDDLSLDENDSDEPHGISKNFITCLNEQLENHNPLIGREMELERTIEVLCRKDKNNPLHIGEPGVGKTALAYGLAARIEAGEVPERLKGSRIYELDLGSMLAGTQYRGDFEQRLKSVMKSLSAEKKAILYIDEIHNLIGAGQIGDGSMDASNMLKPYLEQGDIRFIGSTTYEEYNRYFSRSKGMVRRFQQIDIQEPSIDEAIRIIEGLKEKYEEYHHVTYEPGVIEYAVKASARYISDRFLPDKAIDLIDEAGAYREIHPATDGTKTVDKKLITEVLSRTCKIDANALKEEDNASLEALYERISGQIYGQDEAIRQVVEAVQMAKAGLLDENKPLASLLFVGYGSGKN
;
A
#
# COMPACT_ATOMS: atom_id res chain seq x y z
N MET A 1 3.07 37.89 -3.97
CA MET A 1 3.54 38.92 -3.02
C MET A 1 3.60 38.32 -1.61
N GLU A 2 2.53 37.77 -1.08
CA GLU A 2 2.44 37.18 0.25
C GLU A 2 3.51 36.12 0.53
N ALA A 3 3.74 35.16 -0.37
CA ALA A 3 4.79 34.15 -0.25
C ALA A 3 6.24 34.76 -0.21
N VAL A 4 6.44 35.90 -0.83
CA VAL A 4 7.72 36.62 -0.82
C VAL A 4 7.90 37.36 0.50
N GLU A 5 6.83 37.95 1.05
CA GLU A 5 6.82 38.62 2.35
C GLU A 5 7.12 37.64 3.50
N GLU A 6 6.49 36.48 3.50
CA GLU A 6 6.72 35.44 4.51
C GLU A 6 8.15 34.89 4.49
N CYS A 7 8.81 34.93 3.33
CA CYS A 7 10.24 34.60 3.22
C CYS A 7 11.18 35.75 3.61
N PHE A 8 10.71 36.83 4.25
CA PHE A 8 11.48 38.01 4.65
C PHE A 8 12.26 38.65 3.52
N CYS A 9 11.73 38.63 2.31
CA CYS A 9 12.28 39.30 1.16
C CYS A 9 11.83 40.77 1.13
N HIS A 10 12.76 41.69 0.88
CA HIS A 10 12.41 43.09 0.68
C HIS A 10 11.83 43.29 -0.73
N ILE A 11 10.51 43.12 -0.87
CA ILE A 11 9.79 43.25 -2.14
C ILE A 11 10.11 44.59 -2.86
N PRO A 12 10.07 45.77 -2.20
CA PRO A 12 10.34 47.04 -2.88
C PRO A 12 11.71 47.07 -3.55
N VAL A 13 12.73 46.44 -2.94
CA VAL A 13 14.09 46.42 -3.53
C VAL A 13 14.15 45.49 -4.75
N MET A 14 13.41 44.36 -4.70
CA MET A 14 13.32 43.42 -5.83
C MET A 14 12.55 44.06 -7.00
N GLU A 15 11.46 44.77 -6.73
CA GLU A 15 10.68 45.48 -7.73
C GLU A 15 11.52 46.58 -8.40
N GLU A 16 12.21 47.41 -7.62
CA GLU A 16 13.08 48.48 -8.15
C GLU A 16 14.17 47.89 -9.06
N GLU A 17 14.81 46.80 -8.68
CA GLU A 17 15.85 46.14 -9.50
C GLU A 17 15.28 45.52 -10.80
N VAL A 18 14.08 44.95 -10.74
CA VAL A 18 13.41 44.41 -11.94
C VAL A 18 12.99 45.53 -12.87
N ASP A 19 12.43 46.61 -12.34
CA ASP A 19 12.03 47.77 -13.11
C ASP A 19 13.24 48.46 -13.77
N GLU A 20 14.35 48.58 -13.04
CA GLU A 20 15.61 49.09 -13.59
C GLU A 20 16.14 48.19 -14.73
N TYR A 21 16.07 46.88 -14.57
CA TYR A 21 16.45 45.94 -15.59
C TYR A 21 15.56 46.06 -16.85
N LEU A 22 14.23 46.14 -16.67
CA LEU A 22 13.29 46.30 -17.78
C LEU A 22 13.49 47.61 -18.53
N ALA A 23 13.82 48.71 -17.82
CA ALA A 23 14.02 50.01 -18.41
C ALA A 23 15.38 50.17 -19.12
N GLN A 24 16.46 49.55 -18.56
CA GLN A 24 17.82 49.81 -19.03
C GLN A 24 18.43 48.70 -19.87
N LYS A 25 17.99 47.44 -19.70
CA LYS A 25 18.61 46.26 -20.31
C LYS A 25 17.76 45.60 -21.38
N MET A 26 16.45 45.78 -21.36
CA MET A 26 15.59 45.26 -22.41
C MET A 26 15.50 46.20 -23.59
N GLU A 27 15.60 45.65 -24.80
CA GLU A 27 15.35 46.40 -26.02
C GLU A 27 13.87 46.79 -26.06
N GLN A 28 13.63 48.14 -26.19
CA GLN A 28 12.27 48.65 -26.34
C GLN A 28 11.90 48.69 -27.81
N VAL A 29 10.73 48.19 -28.13
CA VAL A 29 10.17 48.29 -29.48
C VAL A 29 9.59 49.66 -29.67
N PRO A 30 9.96 50.44 -30.76
CA PRO A 30 9.39 51.74 -31.04
C PRO A 30 7.86 51.66 -31.23
N GLU A 31 7.13 52.65 -30.72
CA GLU A 31 5.65 52.69 -30.74
C GLU A 31 5.01 52.54 -32.13
N ASP A 32 5.75 52.91 -33.21
CA ASP A 32 5.26 52.85 -34.59
C ASP A 32 5.59 51.54 -35.31
N THR A 33 6.12 50.54 -34.65
CA THR A 33 6.51 49.26 -35.29
C THR A 33 5.43 48.23 -35.17
N ASN A 34 5.00 47.67 -36.30
CA ASN A 34 4.07 46.53 -36.32
C ASN A 34 4.82 45.27 -35.89
N TYR A 35 4.71 44.87 -34.63
CA TYR A 35 5.49 43.79 -34.03
C TYR A 35 4.56 42.62 -33.66
N GLU A 36 4.84 41.42 -34.18
CA GLU A 36 4.21 40.16 -33.73
C GLU A 36 4.99 39.61 -32.56
N LEU A 37 4.32 39.46 -31.42
CA LEU A 37 4.88 38.81 -30.24
C LEU A 37 5.15 37.32 -30.53
N GLN A 38 6.42 36.94 -30.41
CA GLN A 38 6.84 35.53 -30.53
C GLN A 38 7.51 35.10 -29.23
N PHE A 39 7.20 33.86 -28.82
CA PHE A 39 7.89 33.29 -27.68
C PHE A 39 9.36 33.04 -27.99
N SER A 40 10.24 33.44 -27.10
CA SER A 40 11.66 33.11 -27.18
C SER A 40 11.89 31.62 -26.94
N VAL A 41 13.07 31.12 -27.33
CA VAL A 41 13.47 29.75 -27.05
C VAL A 41 13.40 29.41 -25.54
N GLN A 42 13.82 30.40 -24.72
CA GLN A 42 13.76 30.24 -23.25
C GLN A 42 12.31 30.22 -22.71
N SER A 43 11.41 31.01 -23.28
CA SER A 43 9.99 30.98 -22.91
C SER A 43 9.34 29.64 -23.27
N ASN A 44 9.66 29.10 -24.46
CA ASN A 44 9.17 27.76 -24.84
C ASN A 44 9.71 26.67 -23.89
N LEU A 45 10.98 26.74 -23.52
CA LEU A 45 11.59 25.79 -22.58
C LEU A 45 11.00 25.94 -21.18
N LEU A 46 10.69 27.16 -20.75
CA LEU A 46 9.98 27.44 -19.50
C LEU A 46 8.64 26.69 -19.44
N PHE A 47 7.82 26.85 -20.49
CA PHE A 47 6.52 26.18 -20.53
C PHE A 47 6.64 24.66 -20.62
N GLN A 48 7.61 24.13 -21.39
CA GLN A 48 7.87 22.68 -21.41
C GLN A 48 8.22 22.14 -20.02
N ASN A 49 9.10 22.80 -19.31
CA ASN A 49 9.47 22.40 -17.94
C ASN A 49 8.28 22.56 -16.99
N ALA A 50 7.49 23.61 -17.11
CA ALA A 50 6.31 23.82 -16.27
C ALA A 50 5.25 22.73 -16.50
N TYR A 51 5.01 22.32 -17.75
CA TYR A 51 4.13 21.19 -18.05
C TYR A 51 4.66 19.86 -17.50
N ALA A 52 5.97 19.63 -17.57
CA ALA A 52 6.57 18.46 -16.95
C ALA A 52 6.36 18.41 -15.41
N PHE A 53 6.35 19.57 -14.76
CA PHE A 53 6.00 19.66 -13.34
C PHE A 53 4.51 19.37 -13.09
N VAL A 54 3.60 19.84 -13.95
CA VAL A 54 2.17 19.49 -13.87
C VAL A 54 1.98 17.97 -13.98
N GLU A 55 2.60 17.31 -14.96
CA GLU A 55 2.54 15.86 -15.13
C GLU A 55 3.10 15.12 -13.92
N SER A 56 4.24 15.59 -13.38
CA SER A 56 4.89 14.93 -12.23
C SER A 56 4.15 15.14 -10.91
N SER A 57 3.40 16.23 -10.77
CA SER A 57 2.59 16.54 -9.58
C SER A 57 1.16 16.00 -9.67
N ASN A 58 0.80 15.35 -10.79
CA ASN A 58 -0.56 14.88 -11.07
C ASN A 58 -1.61 16.00 -11.01
N ALA A 59 -1.20 17.24 -11.31
CA ALA A 59 -2.08 18.40 -11.32
C ALA A 59 -2.84 18.48 -12.66
N GLU A 60 -4.08 18.94 -12.63
CA GLU A 60 -4.90 19.09 -13.84
C GLU A 60 -4.63 20.42 -14.58
N VAL A 61 -4.09 21.39 -13.90
CA VAL A 61 -3.93 22.77 -14.41
C VAL A 61 -2.50 23.27 -14.16
N LEU A 62 -2.00 24.04 -15.13
CA LEU A 62 -0.73 24.76 -14.98
C LEU A 62 -0.95 26.01 -14.12
N ASP A 63 -0.28 26.08 -12.96
CA ASP A 63 -0.40 27.18 -12.02
C ASP A 63 0.96 27.80 -11.66
N ILE A 64 0.93 28.90 -10.91
CA ILE A 64 2.09 29.74 -10.54
C ILE A 64 3.23 28.91 -9.92
N PRO A 65 3.03 27.98 -8.99
CA PRO A 65 4.10 27.16 -8.44
C PRO A 65 4.89 26.39 -9.51
N HIS A 66 4.20 25.84 -10.51
CA HIS A 66 4.83 25.09 -11.61
C HIS A 66 5.71 26.01 -12.48
N VAL A 67 5.21 27.23 -12.77
CA VAL A 67 5.94 28.21 -13.56
C VAL A 67 7.18 28.70 -12.80
N VAL A 68 7.07 28.99 -11.50
CA VAL A 68 8.20 29.45 -10.68
C VAL A 68 9.27 28.37 -10.54
N GLN A 69 8.87 27.11 -10.35
CA GLN A 69 9.81 25.99 -10.34
C GLN A 69 10.54 25.85 -11.68
N ALA A 70 9.82 25.99 -12.79
CA ALA A 70 10.41 25.96 -14.13
C ALA A 70 11.38 27.13 -14.37
N MET A 71 11.09 28.35 -13.84
CA MET A 71 12.01 29.49 -13.88
C MET A 71 13.34 29.18 -13.18
N LEU A 72 13.31 28.49 -12.06
CA LEU A 72 14.51 28.13 -11.30
C LEU A 72 15.40 27.10 -12.00
N LEU A 73 14.83 26.32 -12.94
CA LEU A 73 15.58 25.39 -13.80
C LEU A 73 16.28 26.06 -14.98
N LEU A 74 16.05 27.35 -15.21
CA LEU A 74 16.68 28.12 -16.29
C LEU A 74 17.77 29.05 -15.74
N PRO A 75 18.99 28.55 -15.47
CA PRO A 75 20.03 29.32 -14.77
C PRO A 75 20.53 30.57 -15.54
N GLU A 76 20.34 30.59 -16.86
CA GLU A 76 20.71 31.70 -17.72
C GLU A 76 19.60 32.76 -17.84
N SER A 77 18.42 32.53 -17.21
CA SER A 77 17.34 33.52 -17.23
C SER A 77 17.51 34.57 -16.12
N TRP A 78 17.17 35.81 -16.46
CA TRP A 78 17.15 36.90 -15.48
C TRP A 78 16.14 36.66 -14.35
N ALA A 79 15.03 36.00 -14.63
CA ALA A 79 14.05 35.61 -13.62
C ALA A 79 14.68 34.68 -12.56
N CYS A 80 15.43 33.65 -12.99
CA CYS A 80 16.18 32.79 -12.09
C CYS A 80 17.24 33.57 -11.30
N TYR A 81 17.93 34.52 -11.94
CA TYR A 81 18.93 35.34 -11.28
C TYR A 81 18.31 36.16 -10.15
N PHE A 82 17.22 36.90 -10.41
CA PHE A 82 16.55 37.70 -9.40
C PHE A 82 15.99 36.85 -8.24
N LEU A 83 15.34 35.75 -8.55
CA LEU A 83 14.85 34.84 -7.51
C LEU A 83 16.00 34.33 -6.63
N LYS A 84 17.09 33.85 -7.21
CA LYS A 84 18.26 33.38 -6.45
C LYS A 84 18.97 34.49 -5.67
N LYS A 85 19.06 35.70 -6.22
CA LYS A 85 19.69 36.84 -5.56
C LYS A 85 18.96 37.23 -4.29
N HIS A 86 17.63 37.30 -4.33
CA HIS A 86 16.81 37.83 -3.25
C HIS A 86 16.41 36.73 -2.24
N LEU A 87 16.10 35.52 -2.70
CA LEU A 87 15.67 34.40 -1.84
C LEU A 87 16.84 33.60 -1.25
N LYS A 88 17.99 33.52 -1.93
CA LYS A 88 19.21 32.82 -1.49
C LYS A 88 18.91 31.39 -1.05
N GLU A 89 19.19 31.06 0.22
CA GLU A 89 18.96 29.73 0.82
C GLU A 89 17.48 29.44 1.12
N ARG A 90 16.57 30.41 0.94
CA ARG A 90 15.15 30.29 1.24
C ARG A 90 14.28 29.92 0.04
N ILE A 91 14.89 29.56 -1.08
CA ILE A 91 14.15 29.10 -2.27
C ILE A 91 13.24 27.91 -1.95
N PRO A 92 13.64 26.90 -1.17
CA PRO A 92 12.75 25.80 -0.81
C PRO A 92 11.53 26.25 0.01
N ASP A 93 11.74 27.16 0.97
CA ASP A 93 10.67 27.72 1.80
C ASP A 93 9.67 28.51 0.93
N PHE A 94 10.19 29.29 -0.02
CA PHE A 94 9.39 30.07 -0.96
C PHE A 94 8.53 29.17 -1.88
N ILE A 95 9.09 28.09 -2.42
CA ILE A 95 8.34 27.13 -3.23
C ILE A 95 7.25 26.46 -2.39
N SER A 96 7.57 26.07 -1.16
CA SER A 96 6.59 25.47 -0.24
C SER A 96 5.44 26.41 0.06
N GLN A 97 5.72 27.70 0.28
CA GLN A 97 4.69 28.72 0.50
C GLN A 97 3.82 28.96 -0.75
N LEU A 98 4.42 28.95 -1.94
CA LEU A 98 3.66 29.08 -3.18
C LEU A 98 2.70 27.89 -3.38
N VAL A 99 3.14 26.67 -3.06
CA VAL A 99 2.27 25.50 -3.11
C VAL A 99 1.15 25.60 -2.08
N VAL A 100 1.42 26.16 -0.90
CA VAL A 100 0.38 26.39 0.13
C VAL A 100 -0.65 27.43 -0.35
N ILE A 101 -0.20 28.52 -0.98
CA ILE A 101 -1.08 29.63 -1.39
C ILE A 101 -1.90 29.31 -2.64
N TYR A 102 -1.34 28.54 -3.58
CA TYR A 102 -1.95 28.29 -4.89
C TYR A 102 -2.37 26.83 -5.10
N GLY A 103 -2.03 25.91 -4.18
CA GLY A 103 -2.41 24.50 -4.26
C GLY A 103 -3.87 24.22 -3.89
N ASP A 104 -4.58 25.21 -3.33
CA ASP A 104 -5.97 25.08 -2.88
C ASP A 104 -7.02 25.37 -3.97
N ASP A 105 -6.62 25.79 -5.17
CA ASP A 105 -7.58 26.22 -6.22
C ASP A 105 -8.10 25.07 -7.12
N LEU A 106 -7.88 23.82 -6.77
CA LEU A 106 -8.34 22.65 -7.55
C LEU A 106 -9.64 22.01 -7.03
N SER A 107 -10.37 22.70 -6.14
CA SER A 107 -11.72 22.27 -5.76
C SER A 107 -12.67 23.46 -5.63
N LEU A 108 -13.10 24.01 -6.78
CA LEU A 108 -14.26 24.88 -6.81
C LEU A 108 -15.54 24.02 -6.80
N ASP A 109 -15.95 23.61 -5.62
CA ASP A 109 -17.35 23.50 -5.24
C ASP A 109 -17.57 24.47 -4.10
N GLU A 110 -18.18 25.60 -4.44
CA GLU A 110 -18.65 26.61 -3.50
C GLU A 110 -19.77 25.99 -2.63
N ASN A 111 -19.42 25.56 -1.44
CA ASN A 111 -20.25 25.54 -0.22
C ASN A 111 -19.54 24.65 0.82
N ASP A 112 -18.61 25.21 1.58
CA ASP A 112 -18.61 25.08 3.04
C ASP A 112 -17.50 25.95 3.69
N SER A 113 -17.92 26.60 4.71
CA SER A 113 -17.20 27.55 5.55
C SER A 113 -16.03 26.92 6.34
N ASP A 114 -14.95 27.70 6.42
CA ASP A 114 -13.93 27.73 7.48
C ASP A 114 -13.30 26.40 7.93
N GLU A 115 -12.22 25.92 7.19
CA GLU A 115 -11.15 25.18 7.86
C GLU A 115 -9.83 25.13 7.04
N PRO A 116 -8.64 25.26 7.64
CA PRO A 116 -7.34 25.20 6.93
C PRO A 116 -6.85 23.75 6.81
N HIS A 117 -7.47 22.93 5.95
CA HIS A 117 -7.24 21.46 5.94
C HIS A 117 -6.75 20.87 4.60
N GLY A 118 -6.35 21.68 3.60
CA GLY A 118 -6.07 21.19 2.23
C GLY A 118 -4.93 20.18 2.09
N ILE A 119 -3.79 20.41 2.74
CA ILE A 119 -2.54 19.65 2.44
C ILE A 119 -2.50 18.25 3.07
N SER A 120 -3.18 18.04 4.19
CA SER A 120 -3.16 16.75 4.87
C SER A 120 -4.06 15.69 4.20
N LYS A 121 -5.13 16.10 3.52
CA LYS A 121 -6.07 15.17 2.86
C LYS A 121 -5.44 14.35 1.73
N ASN A 122 -4.37 14.85 1.11
CA ASN A 122 -3.68 14.15 0.02
C ASN A 122 -2.83 12.96 0.48
N PHE A 123 -2.51 12.87 1.77
CA PHE A 123 -1.63 11.83 2.32
C PHE A 123 -2.33 10.91 3.32
N ILE A 124 -3.57 11.21 3.66
CA ILE A 124 -4.35 10.42 4.60
C ILE A 124 -5.76 10.16 4.06
N THR A 125 -6.24 8.96 4.30
CA THR A 125 -7.58 8.53 3.91
C THR A 125 -8.37 8.16 5.17
N CYS A 126 -9.58 8.71 5.33
CA CYS A 126 -10.44 8.35 6.46
C CYS A 126 -11.13 6.99 6.20
N LEU A 127 -10.75 5.97 6.96
CA LEU A 127 -11.32 4.61 6.80
C LEU A 127 -12.81 4.56 7.15
N ASN A 128 -13.26 5.39 8.08
CA ASN A 128 -14.66 5.47 8.47
C ASN A 128 -15.57 5.89 7.30
N GLU A 129 -15.06 6.72 6.39
CA GLU A 129 -15.80 7.20 5.22
C GLU A 129 -15.79 6.21 4.06
N GLN A 130 -14.91 5.21 4.10
CA GLN A 130 -14.74 4.23 3.01
C GLN A 130 -15.34 2.85 3.31
N LEU A 131 -16.07 2.69 4.40
CA LEU A 131 -16.61 1.41 4.83
C LEU A 131 -17.50 0.72 3.80
N GLU A 132 -18.25 1.49 3.01
CA GLU A 132 -19.13 0.95 1.96
C GLU A 132 -18.35 0.30 0.81
N ASN A 133 -17.14 0.79 0.53
CA ASN A 133 -16.29 0.33 -0.57
C ASN A 133 -15.43 -0.88 -0.19
N HIS A 134 -15.37 -1.23 1.11
CA HIS A 134 -14.53 -2.31 1.60
C HIS A 134 -15.34 -3.53 2.05
N ASN A 135 -14.67 -4.68 2.06
CA ASN A 135 -15.25 -5.91 2.56
C ASN A 135 -15.44 -5.83 4.09
N PRO A 136 -16.57 -6.31 4.63
CA PRO A 136 -16.77 -6.36 6.07
C PRO A 136 -15.75 -7.31 6.71
N LEU A 137 -15.33 -6.98 7.93
CA LEU A 137 -14.53 -7.91 8.72
C LEU A 137 -15.42 -9.07 9.20
N ILE A 138 -15.02 -10.28 8.84
CA ILE A 138 -15.69 -11.51 9.24
C ILE A 138 -14.72 -12.35 10.05
N GLY A 139 -15.14 -12.76 11.23
CA GLY A 139 -14.25 -13.39 12.20
C GLY A 139 -13.26 -12.38 12.82
N ARG A 140 -12.21 -12.87 13.44
CA ARG A 140 -11.17 -12.03 14.08
C ARG A 140 -11.67 -11.23 15.28
N GLU A 141 -12.74 -11.68 15.94
CA GLU A 141 -13.31 -10.99 17.09
C GLU A 141 -12.29 -10.84 18.22
N MET A 142 -11.46 -11.84 18.45
CA MET A 142 -10.44 -11.84 19.51
C MET A 142 -9.33 -10.82 19.24
N GLU A 143 -8.83 -10.76 18.02
CA GLU A 143 -7.80 -9.82 17.62
C GLU A 143 -8.34 -8.39 17.60
N LEU A 144 -9.59 -8.21 17.18
CA LEU A 144 -10.26 -6.91 17.19
C LEU A 144 -10.52 -6.42 18.63
N GLU A 145 -11.02 -7.27 19.54
CA GLU A 145 -11.16 -6.94 20.96
C GLU A 145 -9.82 -6.60 21.57
N ARG A 146 -8.78 -7.38 21.26
CA ARG A 146 -7.43 -7.09 21.76
C ARG A 146 -6.90 -5.75 21.24
N THR A 147 -7.19 -5.38 20.00
CA THR A 147 -6.85 -4.07 19.44
C THR A 147 -7.57 -2.95 20.22
N ILE A 148 -8.87 -3.10 20.48
CA ILE A 148 -9.67 -2.16 21.28
C ILE A 148 -9.13 -2.03 22.70
N GLU A 149 -8.81 -3.14 23.36
CA GLU A 149 -8.23 -3.14 24.70
C GLU A 149 -6.91 -2.35 24.74
N VAL A 150 -6.02 -2.60 23.76
CA VAL A 150 -4.73 -1.91 23.68
C VAL A 150 -4.94 -0.41 23.49
N LEU A 151 -5.81 0.00 22.56
CA LEU A 151 -6.14 1.41 22.35
C LEU A 151 -6.72 2.11 23.56
N CYS A 152 -7.38 1.37 24.46
CA CYS A 152 -7.93 1.91 25.72
C CYS A 152 -6.93 1.98 26.88
N ARG A 153 -5.72 1.46 26.74
CA ARG A 153 -4.68 1.49 27.77
C ARG A 153 -4.19 2.90 28.04
N LYS A 154 -3.61 3.11 29.20
CA LYS A 154 -2.93 4.37 29.56
C LYS A 154 -1.55 4.44 28.87
N ASP A 155 -0.78 3.36 28.98
CA ASP A 155 0.57 3.23 28.43
C ASP A 155 0.61 2.11 27.41
N LYS A 156 1.48 2.20 26.41
CA LYS A 156 1.56 1.26 25.28
C LYS A 156 0.18 1.07 24.61
N ASN A 157 -0.47 2.17 24.33
CA ASN A 157 -1.81 2.24 23.77
C ASN A 157 -1.84 2.20 22.24
N ASN A 158 -0.72 1.85 21.61
CA ASN A 158 -0.59 1.72 20.15
C ASN A 158 -0.46 0.22 19.81
N PRO A 159 -1.46 -0.42 19.21
CA PRO A 159 -1.35 -1.79 18.73
C PRO A 159 -0.42 -1.88 17.51
N LEU A 160 0.34 -2.97 17.44
CA LEU A 160 1.12 -3.37 16.28
C LEU A 160 0.64 -4.74 15.82
N HIS A 161 -0.03 -4.80 14.69
CA HIS A 161 -0.47 -6.04 14.06
C HIS A 161 0.69 -6.69 13.34
N ILE A 162 1.09 -7.88 13.80
CA ILE A 162 2.17 -8.66 13.21
C ILE A 162 1.58 -9.94 12.61
N GLY A 163 1.83 -10.18 11.35
CA GLY A 163 1.34 -11.36 10.65
C GLY A 163 1.80 -11.38 9.20
N GLU A 164 1.70 -12.54 8.58
CA GLU A 164 2.09 -12.72 7.18
C GLU A 164 1.24 -11.87 6.22
N PRO A 165 1.71 -11.61 4.98
CA PRO A 165 0.91 -10.92 3.98
C PRO A 165 -0.39 -11.67 3.70
N GLY A 166 -1.50 -10.94 3.50
CA GLY A 166 -2.79 -11.54 3.14
C GLY A 166 -3.59 -12.17 4.28
N VAL A 167 -3.11 -12.13 5.56
CA VAL A 167 -3.88 -12.69 6.69
C VAL A 167 -5.00 -11.78 7.20
N GLY A 168 -5.16 -10.57 6.64
CA GLY A 168 -6.25 -9.65 6.96
C GLY A 168 -5.91 -8.57 7.97
N LYS A 169 -4.64 -8.10 8.06
CA LYS A 169 -4.25 -7.01 8.97
C LYS A 169 -4.98 -5.70 8.68
N THR A 170 -5.10 -5.31 7.42
CA THR A 170 -5.82 -4.10 6.99
C THR A 170 -7.33 -4.23 7.24
N ALA A 171 -7.90 -5.43 7.05
CA ALA A 171 -9.30 -5.69 7.34
C ALA A 171 -9.66 -5.45 8.83
N LEU A 172 -8.73 -5.67 9.76
CA LEU A 172 -8.91 -5.35 11.18
C LEU A 172 -9.07 -3.84 11.43
N ALA A 173 -8.33 -2.99 10.68
CA ALA A 173 -8.48 -1.54 10.79
C ALA A 173 -9.87 -1.08 10.30
N TYR A 174 -10.36 -1.62 9.18
CA TYR A 174 -11.72 -1.38 8.70
C TYR A 174 -12.79 -1.93 9.65
N GLY A 175 -12.58 -3.13 10.21
CA GLY A 175 -13.48 -3.70 11.20
C GLY A 175 -13.58 -2.86 12.47
N LEU A 176 -12.47 -2.27 12.92
CA LEU A 176 -12.45 -1.31 14.02
C LEU A 176 -13.22 -0.04 13.66
N ALA A 177 -13.01 0.52 12.47
CA ALA A 177 -13.74 1.69 11.99
C ALA A 177 -15.24 1.43 11.95
N ALA A 178 -15.67 0.27 11.47
CA ALA A 178 -17.07 -0.14 11.45
C ALA A 178 -17.68 -0.23 12.87
N ARG A 179 -16.98 -0.81 13.84
CA ARG A 179 -17.44 -0.85 15.25
C ARG A 179 -17.51 0.53 15.89
N ILE A 180 -16.59 1.44 15.53
CA ILE A 180 -16.63 2.83 16.01
C ILE A 180 -17.89 3.52 15.50
N GLU A 181 -18.20 3.41 14.21
CA GLU A 181 -19.41 3.99 13.61
C GLU A 181 -20.69 3.37 14.18
N ALA A 182 -20.71 2.07 14.42
CA ALA A 182 -21.82 1.39 15.08
C ALA A 182 -21.97 1.75 16.57
N GLY A 183 -20.98 2.45 17.15
CA GLY A 183 -20.97 2.76 18.58
C GLY A 183 -20.66 1.58 19.51
N GLU A 184 -20.22 0.44 18.95
CA GLU A 184 -19.91 -0.82 19.64
C GLU A 184 -18.49 -0.84 20.22
N VAL A 185 -18.04 0.29 20.73
CA VAL A 185 -16.72 0.48 21.34
C VAL A 185 -16.84 1.20 22.69
N PRO A 186 -15.84 1.06 23.58
CA PRO A 186 -15.81 1.81 24.83
C PRO A 186 -15.88 3.33 24.62
N GLU A 187 -16.42 4.07 25.60
CA GLU A 187 -16.60 5.53 25.55
C GLU A 187 -15.35 6.32 25.14
N ARG A 188 -14.16 5.77 25.44
CA ARG A 188 -12.89 6.39 25.05
C ARG A 188 -12.69 6.44 23.56
N LEU A 189 -13.23 5.46 22.81
CA LEU A 189 -13.08 5.31 21.37
C LEU A 189 -14.31 5.78 20.59
N LYS A 190 -15.44 6.05 21.25
CA LYS A 190 -16.62 6.59 20.57
C LYS A 190 -16.31 7.93 19.91
N GLY A 191 -16.71 8.05 18.65
CA GLY A 191 -16.44 9.21 17.82
C GLY A 191 -14.97 9.38 17.44
N SER A 192 -14.15 8.32 17.55
CA SER A 192 -12.81 8.30 16.97
C SER A 192 -12.91 8.14 15.46
N ARG A 193 -11.93 8.70 14.73
CA ARG A 193 -11.75 8.48 13.30
C ARG A 193 -10.42 7.83 13.04
N ILE A 194 -10.41 6.85 12.16
CA ILE A 194 -9.18 6.14 11.75
C ILE A 194 -8.75 6.68 10.41
N TYR A 195 -7.53 7.17 10.35
CA TYR A 195 -6.90 7.70 9.15
C TYR A 195 -5.77 6.76 8.72
N GLU A 196 -5.80 6.31 7.48
CA GLU A 196 -4.71 5.55 6.88
C GLU A 196 -3.70 6.51 6.27
N LEU A 197 -2.41 6.29 6.57
CA LEU A 197 -1.31 7.06 6.02
C LEU A 197 -0.83 6.43 4.72
N ASP A 198 -0.93 7.14 3.60
CA ASP A 198 -0.34 6.74 2.34
C ASP A 198 1.15 7.11 2.28
N LEU A 199 1.99 6.14 2.62
CA LEU A 199 3.45 6.30 2.57
C LEU A 199 3.97 6.44 1.14
N GLY A 200 3.31 5.84 0.17
CA GLY A 200 3.69 5.93 -1.24
C GLY A 200 3.57 7.37 -1.73
N SER A 201 2.42 8.00 -1.53
CA SER A 201 2.19 9.40 -1.88
C SER A 201 3.08 10.36 -1.09
N MET A 202 3.39 10.05 0.16
CA MET A 202 4.31 10.86 0.97
C MET A 202 5.75 10.84 0.45
N LEU A 203 6.18 9.74 -0.14
CA LEU A 203 7.53 9.59 -0.71
C LEU A 203 7.60 10.04 -2.17
N ALA A 204 6.50 10.03 -2.90
CA ALA A 204 6.44 10.44 -4.30
C ALA A 204 6.89 11.90 -4.46
N GLY A 205 7.83 12.12 -5.38
CA GLY A 205 8.35 13.46 -5.69
C GLY A 205 9.24 14.09 -4.62
N THR A 206 9.56 13.41 -3.51
CA THR A 206 10.54 13.92 -2.53
C THR A 206 11.94 13.64 -3.03
N GLN A 207 12.71 14.69 -3.28
CA GLN A 207 14.15 14.59 -3.63
C GLN A 207 15.04 14.70 -2.39
N TYR A 208 14.54 15.33 -1.33
CA TYR A 208 15.29 15.58 -0.11
C TYR A 208 14.53 15.07 1.11
N ARG A 209 15.29 14.66 2.12
CA ARG A 209 14.77 14.22 3.41
C ARG A 209 13.83 15.26 4.05
N GLY A 210 14.11 16.55 3.86
CA GLY A 210 13.33 17.66 4.42
C GLY A 210 11.88 17.69 3.93
N ASP A 211 11.63 17.31 2.68
CA ASP A 211 10.29 17.34 2.09
C ASP A 211 9.37 16.32 2.77
N PHE A 212 9.85 15.09 2.95
CA PHE A 212 9.13 14.05 3.68
C PHE A 212 8.88 14.46 5.14
N GLU A 213 9.89 15.06 5.78
CA GLU A 213 9.76 15.53 7.17
C GLU A 213 8.70 16.61 7.33
N GLN A 214 8.62 17.53 6.38
CA GLN A 214 7.59 18.58 6.37
C GLN A 214 6.18 17.99 6.14
N ARG A 215 6.04 17.09 5.15
CA ARG A 215 4.76 16.43 4.87
C ARG A 215 4.26 15.67 6.10
N LEU A 216 5.14 14.90 6.74
CA LEU A 216 4.79 14.15 7.95
C LEU A 216 4.40 15.09 9.10
N LYS A 217 5.13 16.19 9.31
CA LYS A 217 4.77 17.20 10.33
C LYS A 217 3.41 17.84 10.04
N SER A 218 3.11 18.15 8.78
CA SER A 218 1.81 18.71 8.38
C SER A 218 0.67 17.72 8.69
N VAL A 219 0.80 16.45 8.29
CA VAL A 219 -0.17 15.39 8.60
C VAL A 219 -0.36 15.26 10.12
N MET A 220 0.73 15.20 10.88
CA MET A 220 0.65 15.05 12.33
C MET A 220 0.00 16.28 13.01
N LYS A 221 0.26 17.49 12.50
CA LYS A 221 -0.37 18.72 12.98
C LYS A 221 -1.89 18.70 12.73
N SER A 222 -2.31 18.31 11.53
CA SER A 222 -3.74 18.19 11.19
C SER A 222 -4.43 17.14 12.08
N LEU A 223 -3.83 15.97 12.25
CA LEU A 223 -4.37 14.92 13.10
C LEU A 223 -4.42 15.31 14.58
N SER A 224 -3.47 16.13 15.05
CA SER A 224 -3.49 16.64 16.46
C SER A 224 -4.62 17.64 16.70
N ALA A 225 -5.12 18.31 15.66
CA ALA A 225 -6.29 19.17 15.74
C ALA A 225 -7.61 18.37 15.79
N GLU A 226 -7.61 17.16 15.27
CA GLU A 226 -8.73 16.25 15.28
C GLU A 226 -8.92 15.60 16.65
N LYS A 227 -10.15 15.61 17.15
CA LYS A 227 -10.46 14.95 18.42
C LYS A 227 -10.48 13.43 18.22
N LYS A 228 -9.65 12.71 19.01
CA LYS A 228 -9.59 11.25 19.05
C LYS A 228 -9.16 10.62 17.70
N ALA A 229 -8.21 11.22 16.99
CA ALA A 229 -7.63 10.65 15.79
C ALA A 229 -6.85 9.36 16.10
N ILE A 230 -7.00 8.37 15.23
CA ILE A 230 -6.22 7.13 15.21
C ILE A 230 -5.54 7.05 13.85
N LEU A 231 -4.22 6.99 13.83
CA LEU A 231 -3.45 6.86 12.59
C LEU A 231 -3.08 5.39 12.34
N TYR A 232 -3.62 4.84 11.27
CA TYR A 232 -3.25 3.51 10.77
C TYR A 232 -2.10 3.64 9.78
N ILE A 233 -1.04 2.87 9.99
CA ILE A 233 0.14 2.85 9.14
C ILE A 233 0.36 1.41 8.70
N ASP A 234 0.02 1.14 7.45
CA ASP A 234 0.34 -0.16 6.85
C ASP A 234 1.84 -0.22 6.55
N GLU A 235 2.42 -1.41 6.68
CA GLU A 235 3.86 -1.62 6.50
C GLU A 235 4.73 -0.60 7.27
N ILE A 236 4.41 -0.35 8.54
CA ILE A 236 5.07 0.67 9.40
C ILE A 236 6.61 0.53 9.42
N HIS A 237 7.14 -0.64 9.08
CA HIS A 237 8.56 -0.89 8.97
C HIS A 237 9.22 -0.01 7.89
N ASN A 238 8.48 0.42 6.86
CA ASN A 238 8.95 1.34 5.83
C ASN A 238 9.35 2.71 6.41
N LEU A 239 8.74 3.13 7.50
CA LEU A 239 9.15 4.34 8.23
C LEU A 239 10.41 4.16 9.08
N ILE A 240 10.73 2.93 9.48
CA ILE A 240 11.77 2.65 10.46
C ILE A 240 13.07 2.18 9.81
N GLY A 241 13.02 1.57 8.64
CA GLY A 241 14.16 0.88 8.06
C GLY A 241 14.43 1.12 6.57
N ALA A 242 13.53 1.69 5.83
CA ALA A 242 13.64 1.81 4.38
C ALA A 242 14.75 2.76 3.90
N GLY A 243 15.39 3.48 4.80
CA GLY A 243 16.47 4.42 4.49
C GLY A 243 17.89 3.86 4.55
N GLN A 244 18.11 2.55 4.66
CA GLN A 244 19.48 2.00 4.80
C GLN A 244 20.16 1.64 3.46
N ILE A 245 19.64 2.08 2.33
CA ILE A 245 20.31 1.92 1.03
C ILE A 245 20.85 3.28 0.59
N GLY A 246 22.07 3.60 1.05
CA GLY A 246 22.77 4.85 0.72
C GLY A 246 23.04 5.73 1.93
N ASP A 247 24.03 6.62 1.81
CA ASP A 247 24.61 7.46 2.87
C ASP A 247 23.66 8.54 3.46
N GLY A 248 22.33 8.29 3.44
CA GLY A 248 21.29 9.19 3.91
C GLY A 248 20.02 8.47 4.38
N SER A 249 20.16 7.50 5.31
CA SER A 249 19.00 6.72 5.78
C SER A 249 17.91 7.59 6.41
N MET A 250 16.69 7.51 5.85
CA MET A 250 15.49 8.12 6.42
C MET A 250 15.05 7.35 7.67
N ASP A 251 15.41 7.81 8.85
CA ASP A 251 14.84 7.27 10.09
C ASP A 251 13.70 8.18 10.57
N ALA A 252 12.51 8.00 9.95
CA ALA A 252 11.30 8.72 10.33
C ALA A 252 10.78 8.33 11.71
N SER A 253 11.33 7.26 12.32
CA SER A 253 10.95 6.82 13.67
C SER A 253 11.23 7.90 14.73
N ASN A 254 12.26 8.71 14.54
CA ASN A 254 12.59 9.81 15.44
C ASN A 254 11.54 10.93 15.41
N MET A 255 10.88 11.11 14.27
CA MET A 255 9.84 12.13 14.11
C MET A 255 8.51 11.72 14.76
N LEU A 256 8.19 10.42 14.75
CA LEU A 256 6.98 9.90 15.39
C LEU A 256 7.09 9.86 16.92
N LYS A 257 8.30 9.79 17.47
CA LYS A 257 8.52 9.68 18.93
C LYS A 257 7.79 10.73 19.77
N PRO A 258 7.83 12.04 19.43
CA PRO A 258 7.12 13.07 20.20
C PRO A 258 5.62 12.82 20.26
N TYR A 259 5.00 12.46 19.14
CA TYR A 259 3.56 12.20 19.06
C TYR A 259 3.14 10.93 19.81
N LEU A 260 3.98 9.88 19.74
CA LEU A 260 3.81 8.65 20.51
C LEU A 260 3.98 8.88 22.02
N GLU A 261 4.70 9.93 22.45
CA GLU A 261 4.90 10.31 23.85
C GLU A 261 3.78 11.19 24.38
N GLN A 262 3.30 12.12 23.57
CA GLN A 262 2.19 13.03 23.94
C GLN A 262 0.88 12.26 24.09
N GLY A 263 0.64 11.24 23.24
CA GLY A 263 -0.53 10.37 23.32
C GLY A 263 -1.84 11.02 22.84
N ASP A 264 -1.78 12.19 22.21
CA ASP A 264 -2.94 12.88 21.63
C ASP A 264 -3.48 12.13 20.42
N ILE A 265 -2.59 11.54 19.64
CA ILE A 265 -2.88 10.67 18.50
C ILE A 265 -2.55 9.24 18.91
N ARG A 266 -3.44 8.28 18.62
CA ARG A 266 -3.15 6.85 18.73
C ARG A 266 -2.71 6.30 17.41
N PHE A 267 -1.86 5.29 17.45
CA PHE A 267 -1.31 4.67 16.26
C PHE A 267 -1.68 3.19 16.22
N ILE A 268 -2.00 2.71 15.03
CA ILE A 268 -2.10 1.29 14.71
C ILE A 268 -1.06 1.04 13.63
N GLY A 269 -0.11 0.15 13.86
CA GLY A 269 0.85 -0.25 12.83
C GLY A 269 0.57 -1.66 12.36
N SER A 270 0.92 -1.96 11.11
CA SER A 270 0.97 -3.34 10.59
C SER A 270 2.36 -3.67 10.07
N THR A 271 2.79 -4.93 10.19
CA THR A 271 4.06 -5.42 9.65
C THR A 271 4.05 -6.94 9.55
N THR A 272 5.04 -7.53 8.89
CA THR A 272 5.26 -8.97 8.89
C THR A 272 6.22 -9.39 10.00
N TYR A 273 6.31 -10.70 10.30
CA TYR A 273 7.25 -11.23 11.29
C TYR A 273 8.71 -11.00 10.88
N GLU A 274 9.03 -11.16 9.60
CA GLU A 274 10.37 -10.94 9.07
C GLU A 274 10.80 -9.49 9.25
N GLU A 275 9.98 -8.56 8.83
CA GLU A 275 10.24 -7.12 8.86
C GLU A 275 10.24 -6.57 10.29
N TYR A 276 9.35 -7.09 11.15
CA TYR A 276 9.40 -6.80 12.58
C TYR A 276 10.77 -7.16 13.18
N ASN A 277 11.27 -8.37 12.93
CA ASN A 277 12.56 -8.82 13.44
C ASN A 277 13.72 -8.06 12.81
N ARG A 278 13.64 -7.72 11.55
CA ARG A 278 14.71 -7.06 10.80
C ARG A 278 14.86 -5.58 11.14
N TYR A 279 13.75 -4.86 11.26
CA TYR A 279 13.73 -3.40 11.40
C TYR A 279 13.18 -2.94 12.75
N PHE A 280 11.96 -3.37 13.12
CA PHE A 280 11.23 -2.82 14.24
C PHE A 280 11.84 -3.19 15.60
N SER A 281 12.21 -4.46 15.78
CA SER A 281 12.78 -4.98 17.03
C SER A 281 14.06 -4.26 17.46
N ARG A 282 14.80 -3.70 16.51
CA ARG A 282 16.05 -2.96 16.75
C ARG A 282 15.79 -1.54 17.29
N SER A 283 14.64 -0.97 16.99
CA SER A 283 14.25 0.37 17.45
C SER A 283 13.63 0.32 18.85
N LYS A 284 14.47 0.27 19.89
CA LYS A 284 14.02 0.18 21.30
C LYS A 284 12.99 1.27 21.68
N GLY A 285 13.09 2.46 21.05
CA GLY A 285 12.19 3.57 21.28
C GLY A 285 10.77 3.27 20.80
N MET A 286 10.63 2.62 19.63
CA MET A 286 9.33 2.26 19.04
C MET A 286 8.73 1.03 19.75
N VAL A 287 9.52 -0.02 19.96
CA VAL A 287 9.06 -1.27 20.63
C VAL A 287 8.40 -1.00 21.98
N ARG A 288 8.93 -0.03 22.75
CA ARG A 288 8.37 0.29 24.07
C ARG A 288 6.99 0.97 24.01
N ARG A 289 6.60 1.54 22.89
CA ARG A 289 5.36 2.30 22.71
C ARG A 289 4.26 1.53 22.01
N PHE A 290 4.63 0.44 21.35
CA PHE A 290 3.71 -0.44 20.67
C PHE A 290 3.46 -1.72 21.48
N GLN A 291 2.23 -2.21 21.42
CA GLN A 291 1.84 -3.52 21.90
C GLN A 291 1.63 -4.46 20.72
N GLN A 292 2.39 -5.52 20.66
CA GLN A 292 2.27 -6.54 19.62
C GLN A 292 0.95 -7.31 19.77
N ILE A 293 0.32 -7.55 18.64
CA ILE A 293 -0.85 -8.41 18.46
C ILE A 293 -0.55 -9.30 17.26
N ASP A 294 -0.44 -10.59 17.51
CA ASP A 294 -0.15 -11.57 16.48
C ASP A 294 -1.43 -11.90 15.69
N ILE A 295 -1.36 -11.73 14.38
CA ILE A 295 -2.43 -12.04 13.44
C ILE A 295 -1.99 -13.28 12.66
N GLN A 296 -2.46 -14.42 13.11
CA GLN A 296 -2.12 -15.71 12.50
C GLN A 296 -2.94 -15.97 11.25
N GLU A 297 -2.45 -16.85 10.38
CA GLU A 297 -3.24 -17.41 9.28
C GLU A 297 -4.51 -18.08 9.86
N PRO A 298 -5.70 -17.79 9.33
CA PRO A 298 -6.92 -18.44 9.80
C PRO A 298 -6.88 -19.93 9.46
N SER A 299 -7.53 -20.74 10.31
CA SER A 299 -7.78 -22.13 9.99
C SER A 299 -8.65 -22.25 8.72
N ILE A 300 -8.65 -23.44 8.11
CA ILE A 300 -9.47 -23.71 6.92
C ILE A 300 -10.95 -23.41 7.20
N ASP A 301 -11.47 -23.79 8.35
CA ASP A 301 -12.88 -23.56 8.72
C ASP A 301 -13.19 -22.09 8.94
N GLU A 302 -12.26 -21.32 9.50
CA GLU A 302 -12.39 -19.87 9.63
C GLU A 302 -12.33 -19.17 8.27
N ALA A 303 -11.40 -19.59 7.40
CA ALA A 303 -11.30 -19.06 6.04
C ALA A 303 -12.56 -19.33 5.21
N ILE A 304 -13.16 -20.51 5.34
CA ILE A 304 -14.46 -20.83 4.71
C ILE A 304 -15.53 -19.86 5.20
N ARG A 305 -15.64 -19.62 6.52
CA ARG A 305 -16.63 -18.67 7.07
C ARG A 305 -16.38 -17.24 6.58
N ILE A 306 -15.13 -16.82 6.52
CA ILE A 306 -14.77 -15.48 6.00
C ILE A 306 -15.25 -15.35 4.55
N ILE A 307 -14.93 -16.31 3.69
CA ILE A 307 -15.21 -16.22 2.27
C ILE A 307 -16.71 -16.44 1.96
N GLU A 308 -17.38 -17.32 2.71
CA GLU A 308 -18.85 -17.45 2.59
C GLU A 308 -19.57 -16.15 2.93
N GLY A 309 -19.07 -15.39 3.90
CA GLY A 309 -19.63 -14.08 4.23
C GLY A 309 -19.27 -12.96 3.23
N LEU A 310 -18.26 -13.16 2.39
CA LEU A 310 -17.92 -12.27 1.29
C LEU A 310 -18.58 -12.64 -0.04
N LYS A 311 -19.10 -13.85 -0.14
CA LYS A 311 -19.63 -14.47 -1.36
C LYS A 311 -20.60 -13.55 -2.11
N GLU A 312 -21.61 -13.01 -1.40
CA GLU A 312 -22.65 -12.16 -2.02
C GLU A 312 -22.04 -10.95 -2.73
N LYS A 313 -21.01 -10.31 -2.16
CA LYS A 313 -20.33 -9.18 -2.79
C LYS A 313 -19.61 -9.57 -4.08
N TYR A 314 -18.96 -10.73 -4.11
CA TYR A 314 -18.30 -11.23 -5.32
C TYR A 314 -19.31 -11.69 -6.38
N GLU A 315 -20.44 -12.28 -5.96
CA GLU A 315 -21.55 -12.63 -6.86
C GLU A 315 -22.16 -11.38 -7.52
N GLU A 316 -22.34 -10.31 -6.74
CA GLU A 316 -22.87 -9.04 -7.22
C GLU A 316 -21.88 -8.34 -8.16
N TYR A 317 -20.59 -8.29 -7.78
CA TYR A 317 -19.55 -7.61 -8.55
C TYR A 317 -19.33 -8.25 -9.93
N HIS A 318 -19.23 -9.58 -10.00
CA HIS A 318 -18.98 -10.31 -11.24
C HIS A 318 -20.27 -10.74 -11.97
N HIS A 319 -21.44 -10.47 -11.39
CA HIS A 319 -22.72 -10.94 -11.91
C HIS A 319 -22.77 -12.45 -12.16
N VAL A 320 -22.25 -13.23 -11.21
CA VAL A 320 -22.15 -14.68 -11.23
C VAL A 320 -22.80 -15.30 -9.99
N THR A 321 -22.94 -16.61 -9.96
CA THR A 321 -23.42 -17.35 -8.79
C THR A 321 -22.45 -18.48 -8.48
N TYR A 322 -21.97 -18.59 -7.24
CA TYR A 322 -21.15 -19.72 -6.81
C TYR A 322 -22.04 -20.87 -6.34
N GLU A 323 -21.81 -22.06 -6.90
CA GLU A 323 -22.54 -23.27 -6.48
C GLU A 323 -22.30 -23.61 -5.01
N PRO A 324 -23.26 -24.28 -4.35
CA PRO A 324 -23.05 -24.77 -2.98
C PRO A 324 -21.78 -25.64 -2.85
N GLY A 325 -20.96 -25.34 -1.83
CA GLY A 325 -19.71 -26.06 -1.56
C GLY A 325 -18.55 -25.75 -2.50
N VAL A 326 -18.67 -24.74 -3.40
CA VAL A 326 -17.56 -24.27 -4.22
C VAL A 326 -16.57 -23.45 -3.39
N ILE A 327 -17.05 -22.63 -2.47
CA ILE A 327 -16.21 -21.84 -1.56
C ILE A 327 -15.36 -22.77 -0.68
N GLU A 328 -15.99 -23.77 -0.06
CA GLU A 328 -15.27 -24.76 0.73
C GLU A 328 -14.20 -25.48 -0.10
N TYR A 329 -14.54 -25.86 -1.33
CA TYR A 329 -13.59 -26.48 -2.25
C TYR A 329 -12.43 -25.54 -2.61
N ALA A 330 -12.70 -24.28 -2.92
CA ALA A 330 -11.69 -23.28 -3.27
C ALA A 330 -10.70 -23.04 -2.11
N VAL A 331 -11.20 -22.93 -0.87
CA VAL A 331 -10.35 -22.78 0.33
C VAL A 331 -9.45 -23.99 0.53
N LYS A 332 -10.02 -25.20 0.51
CA LYS A 332 -9.24 -26.43 0.67
C LYS A 332 -8.22 -26.63 -0.43
N ALA A 333 -8.59 -26.34 -1.67
CA ALA A 333 -7.71 -26.46 -2.82
C ALA A 333 -6.59 -25.41 -2.77
N SER A 334 -6.89 -24.15 -2.48
CA SER A 334 -5.86 -23.12 -2.31
C SER A 334 -4.90 -23.42 -1.16
N ALA A 335 -5.41 -23.90 -0.02
CA ALA A 335 -4.59 -24.32 1.11
C ALA A 335 -3.61 -25.44 0.76
N ARG A 336 -4.04 -26.38 -0.10
CA ARG A 336 -3.25 -27.55 -0.49
C ARG A 336 -2.22 -27.26 -1.58
N TYR A 337 -2.56 -26.43 -2.56
CA TYR A 337 -1.78 -26.28 -3.79
C TYR A 337 -1.04 -24.94 -3.89
N ILE A 338 -1.47 -23.90 -3.15
CA ILE A 338 -0.81 -22.61 -3.10
C ILE A 338 -0.05 -22.50 -1.78
N SER A 339 1.28 -22.69 -1.84
CA SER A 339 2.15 -22.75 -0.64
C SER A 339 2.90 -21.44 -0.36
N ASP A 340 2.97 -20.53 -1.33
CA ASP A 340 3.70 -19.27 -1.25
C ASP A 340 2.86 -18.08 -0.74
N ARG A 341 1.59 -18.31 -0.43
CA ARG A 341 0.61 -17.32 0.04
C ARG A 341 -0.22 -17.90 1.20
N PHE A 342 -0.87 -17.00 1.93
CA PHE A 342 -1.63 -17.34 3.14
C PHE A 342 -3.14 -17.18 2.95
N LEU A 343 -3.92 -17.92 3.72
CA LEU A 343 -5.36 -17.71 3.84
C LEU A 343 -5.66 -16.42 4.64
N PRO A 344 -6.78 -15.74 4.37
CA PRO A 344 -7.79 -16.07 3.36
C PRO A 344 -7.45 -15.56 1.94
N ASP A 345 -6.43 -14.74 1.78
CA ASP A 345 -6.10 -14.00 0.56
C ASP A 345 -5.99 -14.91 -0.68
N LYS A 346 -5.20 -16.00 -0.60
CA LYS A 346 -5.04 -16.95 -1.71
C LYS A 346 -6.33 -17.62 -2.16
N ALA A 347 -7.29 -17.78 -1.27
CA ALA A 347 -8.59 -18.35 -1.63
C ALA A 347 -9.56 -17.28 -2.15
N ILE A 348 -9.46 -16.06 -1.65
CA ILE A 348 -10.19 -14.91 -2.16
C ILE A 348 -9.78 -14.64 -3.61
N ASP A 349 -8.49 -14.59 -3.91
CA ASP A 349 -7.99 -14.42 -5.27
C ASP A 349 -8.50 -15.51 -6.21
N LEU A 350 -8.53 -16.75 -5.73
CA LEU A 350 -9.01 -17.89 -6.54
C LEU A 350 -10.50 -17.77 -6.90
N ILE A 351 -11.35 -17.34 -5.98
CA ILE A 351 -12.79 -17.16 -6.25
C ILE A 351 -13.02 -15.92 -7.11
N ASP A 352 -12.26 -14.85 -6.89
CA ASP A 352 -12.34 -13.62 -7.66
C ASP A 352 -11.96 -13.89 -9.14
N GLU A 353 -10.83 -14.55 -9.38
CA GLU A 353 -10.39 -14.93 -10.72
C GLU A 353 -11.41 -15.86 -11.40
N ALA A 354 -11.99 -16.81 -10.66
CA ALA A 354 -13.02 -17.70 -11.19
C ALA A 354 -14.31 -16.94 -11.53
N GLY A 355 -14.71 -15.96 -10.72
CA GLY A 355 -15.83 -15.07 -10.96
C GLY A 355 -15.64 -14.27 -12.23
N ALA A 356 -14.50 -13.59 -12.34
CA ALA A 356 -14.12 -12.80 -13.51
C ALA A 356 -14.07 -13.64 -14.80
N TYR A 357 -13.51 -14.85 -14.71
CA TYR A 357 -13.47 -15.77 -15.85
C TYR A 357 -14.87 -16.16 -16.30
N ARG A 358 -15.77 -16.51 -15.36
CA ARG A 358 -17.14 -16.90 -15.68
C ARG A 358 -17.99 -15.77 -16.21
N GLU A 359 -17.75 -14.55 -15.77
CA GLU A 359 -18.42 -13.36 -16.29
C GLU A 359 -18.13 -13.18 -17.79
N ILE A 360 -16.87 -13.32 -18.20
CA ILE A 360 -16.42 -13.16 -19.57
C ILE A 360 -16.76 -14.37 -20.44
N HIS A 361 -16.75 -15.58 -19.84
CA HIS A 361 -16.98 -16.86 -20.52
C HIS A 361 -18.18 -17.61 -19.88
N PRO A 362 -19.42 -17.26 -20.22
CA PRO A 362 -20.59 -18.00 -19.75
C PRO A 362 -20.50 -19.48 -20.11
N ALA A 363 -21.13 -20.33 -19.31
CA ALA A 363 -21.22 -21.76 -19.60
C ALA A 363 -21.97 -22.04 -20.91
N THR A 364 -21.83 -23.24 -21.44
CA THR A 364 -22.48 -23.65 -22.73
C THR A 364 -24.01 -23.52 -22.73
N ASP A 365 -24.63 -23.52 -21.55
CA ASP A 365 -26.06 -23.30 -21.35
C ASP A 365 -26.42 -21.81 -21.15
N GLY A 366 -25.42 -20.92 -21.23
CA GLY A 366 -25.58 -19.47 -21.03
C GLY A 366 -25.62 -19.05 -19.55
N THR A 367 -25.45 -19.96 -18.60
CA THR A 367 -25.41 -19.64 -17.16
C THR A 367 -24.07 -19.04 -16.76
N LYS A 368 -24.09 -18.12 -15.80
CA LYS A 368 -22.92 -17.54 -15.19
C LYS A 368 -22.64 -18.18 -13.82
N THR A 369 -22.65 -19.49 -13.76
CA THR A 369 -22.45 -20.24 -12.52
C THR A 369 -21.01 -20.71 -12.42
N VAL A 370 -20.37 -20.47 -11.27
CA VAL A 370 -19.03 -20.95 -10.92
C VAL A 370 -19.17 -22.28 -10.23
N ASP A 371 -18.63 -23.33 -10.84
CA ASP A 371 -18.63 -24.70 -10.35
C ASP A 371 -17.20 -25.14 -9.91
N LYS A 372 -17.10 -26.29 -9.26
CA LYS A 372 -15.81 -26.86 -8.81
C LYS A 372 -14.84 -27.13 -9.96
N LYS A 373 -15.35 -27.40 -11.17
CA LYS A 373 -14.52 -27.65 -12.35
C LYS A 373 -13.80 -26.38 -12.77
N LEU A 374 -14.50 -25.25 -12.75
CA LEU A 374 -13.91 -23.96 -13.06
C LEU A 374 -12.84 -23.57 -12.04
N ILE A 375 -13.10 -23.76 -10.74
CA ILE A 375 -12.08 -23.53 -9.69
C ILE A 375 -10.83 -24.39 -9.96
N THR A 376 -11.01 -25.67 -10.33
CA THR A 376 -9.90 -26.55 -10.67
C THR A 376 -9.13 -26.06 -11.90
N GLU A 377 -9.82 -25.54 -12.91
CA GLU A 377 -9.21 -25.01 -14.13
C GLU A 377 -8.41 -23.74 -13.85
N VAL A 378 -8.97 -22.81 -13.09
CA VAL A 378 -8.30 -21.59 -12.66
C VAL A 378 -7.06 -21.93 -11.82
N LEU A 379 -7.21 -22.79 -10.83
CA LEU A 379 -6.10 -23.23 -9.98
C LEU A 379 -4.97 -23.90 -10.79
N SER A 380 -5.34 -24.73 -11.77
CA SER A 380 -4.37 -25.36 -12.69
C SER A 380 -3.55 -24.32 -13.46
N ARG A 381 -4.18 -23.25 -13.91
CA ARG A 381 -3.50 -22.16 -14.62
C ARG A 381 -2.59 -21.36 -13.68
N THR A 382 -3.09 -21.02 -12.50
CA THR A 382 -2.35 -20.22 -11.51
C THR A 382 -1.13 -20.97 -10.99
N CYS A 383 -1.29 -22.24 -10.61
CA CYS A 383 -0.21 -23.08 -10.07
C CYS A 383 0.63 -23.77 -11.15
N LYS A 384 0.25 -23.69 -12.45
CA LYS A 384 0.87 -24.42 -13.55
C LYS A 384 0.93 -25.94 -13.35
N ILE A 385 -0.09 -26.50 -12.70
CA ILE A 385 -0.25 -27.93 -12.41
C ILE A 385 -1.26 -28.50 -13.42
N ASP A 386 -1.04 -29.74 -13.90
CA ASP A 386 -1.99 -30.38 -14.79
C ASP A 386 -3.36 -30.54 -14.09
N ALA A 387 -4.43 -30.05 -14.74
CA ALA A 387 -5.80 -30.14 -14.21
C ALA A 387 -6.23 -31.60 -13.96
N ASN A 388 -5.64 -32.58 -14.61
CA ASN A 388 -5.91 -33.99 -14.36
C ASN A 388 -5.28 -34.48 -13.05
N ALA A 389 -4.11 -33.92 -12.68
CA ALA A 389 -3.47 -34.19 -11.40
C ALA A 389 -4.28 -33.63 -10.21
N LEU A 390 -5.04 -32.54 -10.43
CA LEU A 390 -5.93 -31.96 -9.43
C LEU A 390 -7.25 -32.75 -9.25
N LYS A 391 -7.66 -33.49 -10.26
CA LYS A 391 -8.91 -34.33 -10.24
C LYS A 391 -8.72 -35.67 -9.60
N GLU A 392 -7.51 -36.18 -9.53
CA GLU A 392 -7.19 -37.48 -8.90
C GLU A 392 -7.11 -37.33 -7.36
N GLU A 393 -8.25 -37.17 -6.71
CA GLU A 393 -8.40 -37.71 -5.37
C GLU A 393 -8.37 -39.20 -5.54
N ASP A 394 -7.21 -39.90 -5.31
CA ASP A 394 -7.39 -41.29 -5.00
C ASP A 394 -6.12 -42.06 -4.70
N ASN A 395 -6.27 -42.96 -3.74
CA ASN A 395 -5.37 -44.05 -3.41
C ASN A 395 -4.97 -44.93 -4.63
N ALA A 396 -5.78 -44.97 -5.69
CA ALA A 396 -5.48 -45.66 -6.96
C ALA A 396 -4.26 -45.06 -7.70
N SER A 397 -4.04 -43.75 -7.58
CA SER A 397 -2.87 -43.09 -8.17
C SER A 397 -1.55 -43.42 -7.45
N LEU A 398 -1.62 -43.84 -6.17
CA LEU A 398 -0.45 -44.21 -5.37
C LEU A 398 0.04 -45.64 -5.68
N GLU A 399 -0.87 -46.56 -6.01
CA GLU A 399 -0.50 -47.91 -6.43
C GLU A 399 0.22 -47.87 -7.79
N ALA A 400 -0.20 -46.98 -8.70
CA ALA A 400 0.42 -46.79 -10.01
C ALA A 400 1.65 -45.88 -9.99
N LEU A 401 1.99 -45.24 -8.84
CA LEU A 401 3.05 -44.27 -8.74
C LEU A 401 4.42 -44.82 -9.12
N TYR A 402 4.71 -46.07 -8.67
CA TYR A 402 5.95 -46.75 -9.03
C TYR A 402 6.06 -46.98 -10.54
N GLU A 403 5.01 -47.44 -11.19
CA GLU A 403 4.99 -47.73 -12.61
C GLU A 403 5.12 -46.47 -13.45
N ARG A 404 4.51 -45.35 -13.01
CA ARG A 404 4.58 -44.06 -13.67
C ARG A 404 6.00 -43.47 -13.61
N ILE A 405 6.67 -43.56 -12.47
CA ILE A 405 8.06 -43.05 -12.33
C ILE A 405 9.04 -43.97 -13.06
N SER A 406 8.92 -45.30 -12.91
CA SER A 406 9.79 -46.27 -13.57
C SER A 406 9.67 -46.23 -15.10
N GLY A 407 8.52 -45.83 -15.63
CA GLY A 407 8.32 -45.61 -17.06
C GLY A 407 9.07 -44.41 -17.64
N GLN A 408 9.51 -43.47 -16.80
CA GLN A 408 10.24 -42.27 -17.21
C GLN A 408 11.72 -42.27 -16.78
N ILE A 409 12.06 -43.04 -15.73
CA ILE A 409 13.42 -43.09 -15.18
C ILE A 409 13.91 -44.54 -15.23
N TYR A 410 14.97 -44.79 -15.99
CA TYR A 410 15.53 -46.12 -16.20
C TYR A 410 16.74 -46.39 -15.29
N GLY A 411 16.81 -47.62 -14.74
CA GLY A 411 17.97 -48.07 -13.98
C GLY A 411 18.14 -47.47 -12.57
N GLN A 412 17.07 -46.92 -12.00
CA GLN A 412 17.06 -46.34 -10.65
C GLN A 412 15.96 -46.99 -9.76
N ASP A 413 15.67 -48.26 -9.98
CA ASP A 413 14.52 -48.96 -9.37
C ASP A 413 14.51 -48.89 -7.85
N GLU A 414 15.69 -48.99 -7.20
CA GLU A 414 15.80 -48.90 -5.74
C GLU A 414 15.52 -47.48 -5.22
N ALA A 415 16.03 -46.45 -5.91
CA ALA A 415 15.76 -45.06 -5.57
C ALA A 415 14.27 -44.71 -5.75
N ILE A 416 13.67 -45.19 -6.84
CA ILE A 416 12.22 -45.04 -7.11
C ILE A 416 11.40 -45.70 -6.01
N ARG A 417 11.76 -46.92 -5.59
CA ARG A 417 11.06 -47.63 -4.52
C ARG A 417 11.08 -46.84 -3.22
N GLN A 418 12.24 -46.37 -2.79
CA GLN A 418 12.37 -45.59 -1.54
C GLN A 418 11.57 -44.28 -1.59
N VAL A 419 11.54 -43.56 -2.72
CA VAL A 419 10.69 -42.40 -2.90
C VAL A 419 9.22 -42.74 -2.79
N VAL A 420 8.77 -43.80 -3.46
CA VAL A 420 7.37 -44.22 -3.47
C VAL A 420 6.92 -44.69 -2.07
N GLU A 421 7.77 -45.44 -1.37
CA GLU A 421 7.49 -45.87 0.02
C GLU A 421 7.38 -44.66 0.97
N ALA A 422 8.26 -43.66 0.85
CA ALA A 422 8.19 -42.46 1.65
C ALA A 422 6.89 -41.67 1.40
N VAL A 423 6.48 -41.53 0.15
CA VAL A 423 5.20 -40.89 -0.22
C VAL A 423 4.00 -41.65 0.29
N GLN A 424 4.03 -43.01 0.21
CA GLN A 424 2.96 -43.84 0.70
C GLN A 424 2.82 -43.77 2.23
N MET A 425 3.94 -43.77 2.98
CA MET A 425 3.93 -43.60 4.44
C MET A 425 3.35 -42.27 4.87
N ALA A 426 3.71 -41.20 4.17
CA ALA A 426 3.20 -39.87 4.45
C ALA A 426 1.69 -39.76 4.22
N LYS A 427 1.21 -40.28 3.09
CA LYS A 427 -0.23 -40.31 2.79
C LYS A 427 -1.04 -41.27 3.69
N ALA A 428 -0.42 -42.27 4.25
CA ALA A 428 -1.05 -43.15 5.25
C ALA A 428 -1.21 -42.49 6.64
N GLY A 429 -0.81 -41.20 6.77
CA GLY A 429 -0.92 -40.44 8.02
C GLY A 429 0.06 -40.95 9.11
N LEU A 430 1.12 -41.67 8.73
CA LEU A 430 2.13 -42.21 9.65
C LEU A 430 3.23 -41.20 10.00
N LEU A 431 3.21 -40.01 9.36
CA LEU A 431 4.17 -38.96 9.58
C LEU A 431 3.50 -37.72 10.19
N ASP A 432 4.28 -36.90 10.89
CA ASP A 432 3.86 -35.65 11.47
C ASP A 432 3.62 -34.62 10.33
N GLU A 433 2.43 -34.02 10.28
CA GLU A 433 2.03 -33.08 9.23
C GLU A 433 2.95 -31.83 9.14
N ASN A 434 3.65 -31.49 10.22
CA ASN A 434 4.58 -30.37 10.27
C ASN A 434 6.01 -30.71 9.84
N LYS A 435 6.26 -31.95 9.41
CA LYS A 435 7.57 -32.40 8.95
C LYS A 435 7.60 -32.66 7.46
N PRO A 436 8.77 -32.48 6.80
CA PRO A 436 8.91 -32.86 5.39
C PRO A 436 8.59 -34.35 5.21
N LEU A 437 7.96 -34.70 4.07
CA LEU A 437 7.58 -36.06 3.71
C LEU A 437 8.73 -37.07 3.85
N ALA A 438 9.91 -36.67 3.40
CA ALA A 438 11.16 -37.41 3.56
C ALA A 438 12.35 -36.50 3.28
N SER A 439 13.51 -36.84 3.85
CA SER A 439 14.78 -36.29 3.46
C SER A 439 15.62 -37.39 2.83
N LEU A 440 15.79 -37.33 1.50
CA LEU A 440 16.44 -38.38 0.72
C LEU A 440 17.78 -37.83 0.18
N LEU A 441 18.87 -38.58 0.41
CA LEU A 441 20.17 -38.27 -0.14
C LEU A 441 20.48 -39.28 -1.27
N PHE A 442 20.51 -38.79 -2.51
CA PHE A 442 20.89 -39.61 -3.66
C PHE A 442 22.40 -39.55 -3.88
N VAL A 443 23.09 -40.68 -3.71
CA VAL A 443 24.51 -40.81 -3.89
C VAL A 443 24.80 -41.78 -5.03
N GLY A 444 25.52 -41.37 -6.06
CA GLY A 444 25.85 -42.21 -7.19
C GLY A 444 27.14 -41.81 -7.88
N TYR A 445 27.77 -42.75 -8.58
CA TYR A 445 28.92 -42.51 -9.44
C TYR A 445 28.44 -42.04 -10.81
N GLY A 446 28.69 -40.80 -11.12
CA GLY A 446 28.38 -40.20 -12.39
C GLY A 446 27.13 -39.32 -12.38
N SER A 447 27.18 -38.21 -13.09
CA SER A 447 26.07 -37.25 -13.21
C SER A 447 24.96 -37.80 -14.08
N GLY A 448 24.06 -38.58 -13.53
CA GLY A 448 22.76 -38.83 -14.15
C GLY A 448 21.93 -37.58 -14.09
N LYS A 449 22.34 -36.53 -14.78
CA LYS A 449 21.44 -35.46 -15.19
C LYS A 449 20.75 -35.92 -16.48
N ASN A 450 19.56 -36.43 -16.33
CA ASN A 450 18.57 -36.49 -17.40
C ASN A 450 17.26 -35.98 -16.87
#